data_fae52b081fa14cc4f9620d00a9576d71
#
_entry.id   fae52b081fa14cc4f9620d00a9576d71
#
_cell.length_a   1.000
_cell.length_b   1.000
_cell.length_c   1.000
_cell.angle_alpha   90.00
_cell.angle_beta   90.00
_cell.angle_gamma   90.00
#
_symmetry.space_group_name_H-M   'P 1'
#
loop_
_entity.id
_entity.type
_entity.pdbx_description
1 polymer ?
#
loop_
_entity_poly.entity_id
_entity_poly.type
_entity_poly.pdbx_seq_one_letter_code
_entity_poly.pdbx_strand_id
1 'polypeptide(L)'
;TPSHMESFYKAMKQSASIHPQYQFILLTNHGEVETRLFSLPPNIAIYRLPRLQALLPLCDMALITGGITHWTECTFAHVPMAEFTPQEIKKITPVKLDRQIIDLLANREYIIERQKHLCAFFESESERMNEIADWLINRVKQKRQL
;
A
#
# COMPACT_ATOMS: atom_id res chain seq x y z
N THR A 1 -14.23 -13.39 -4.82
CA THR A 1 -14.24 -14.85 -4.64
C THR A 1 -12.84 -15.36 -4.35
N PRO A 2 -12.66 -16.35 -3.45
CA PRO A 2 -11.35 -16.91 -3.08
C PRO A 2 -10.50 -17.37 -4.28
N SER A 3 -11.13 -17.82 -5.35
CA SER A 3 -10.49 -18.24 -6.59
C SER A 3 -9.67 -17.16 -7.30
N HIS A 4 -9.96 -15.88 -7.05
CA HIS A 4 -9.25 -14.78 -7.70
C HIS A 4 -7.86 -14.52 -7.11
N MET A 5 -7.63 -14.90 -5.87
CA MET A 5 -6.39 -14.68 -5.15
C MET A 5 -5.44 -15.89 -5.19
N GLU A 6 -5.87 -17.01 -5.73
CA GLU A 6 -5.09 -18.24 -5.73
C GLU A 6 -3.76 -18.10 -6.45
N SER A 7 -3.76 -17.49 -7.63
CA SER A 7 -2.53 -17.23 -8.40
C SER A 7 -1.56 -16.33 -7.64
N PHE A 8 -2.10 -15.31 -6.96
CA PHE A 8 -1.29 -14.40 -6.15
C PHE A 8 -0.64 -15.11 -4.96
N TYR A 9 -1.41 -15.90 -4.21
CA TYR A 9 -0.88 -16.66 -3.07
C TYR A 9 0.19 -17.66 -3.49
N LYS A 10 -0.03 -18.33 -4.62
CA LYS A 10 0.95 -19.26 -5.18
C LYS A 10 2.24 -18.56 -5.58
N ALA A 11 2.12 -17.42 -6.25
CA ALA A 11 3.26 -16.59 -6.63
C ALA A 11 4.02 -16.06 -5.42
N MET A 12 3.31 -15.61 -4.39
CA MET A 12 3.89 -15.13 -3.14
C MET A 12 4.66 -16.23 -2.40
N LYS A 13 4.09 -17.43 -2.27
CA LYS A 13 4.75 -18.57 -1.64
C LYS A 13 6.04 -18.93 -2.37
N GLN A 14 6.01 -18.94 -3.69
CA GLN A 14 7.19 -19.24 -4.48
C GLN A 14 8.26 -18.15 -4.35
N SER A 15 7.88 -16.89 -4.40
CA SER A 15 8.80 -15.77 -4.20
C SER A 15 9.42 -15.80 -2.80
N ALA A 16 8.65 -16.07 -1.76
CA ALA A 16 9.15 -16.21 -0.40
C ALA A 16 10.15 -17.37 -0.25
N SER A 17 9.90 -18.49 -0.93
CA SER A 17 10.81 -19.64 -0.91
C SER A 17 12.14 -19.34 -1.60
N ILE A 18 12.12 -18.53 -2.65
CA ILE A 18 13.34 -18.11 -3.39
C ILE A 18 14.14 -17.08 -2.61
N HIS A 19 13.46 -16.24 -1.82
CA HIS A 19 14.06 -15.14 -1.07
C HIS A 19 13.89 -15.32 0.46
N PRO A 20 14.61 -16.28 1.07
CA PRO A 20 14.49 -16.54 2.50
C PRO A 20 14.96 -15.36 3.37
N GLN A 21 15.71 -14.41 2.81
CA GLN A 21 16.15 -13.19 3.47
C GLN A 21 15.06 -12.12 3.59
N TYR A 22 13.95 -12.24 2.84
CA TYR A 22 12.82 -11.31 2.93
C TYR A 22 11.78 -11.82 3.90
N GLN A 23 11.20 -10.93 4.68
CA GLN A 23 10.01 -11.20 5.49
C GLN A 23 8.78 -10.73 4.73
N PHE A 24 7.88 -11.66 4.47
CA PHE A 24 6.59 -11.37 3.83
C PHE A 24 5.51 -11.27 4.90
N ILE A 25 4.73 -10.20 4.85
CA ILE A 25 3.58 -10.00 5.73
C ILE A 25 2.34 -9.93 4.86
N LEU A 26 1.43 -10.87 5.06
CA LEU A 26 0.15 -10.88 4.38
C LEU A 26 -0.94 -10.35 5.33
N LEU A 27 -1.60 -9.27 4.90
CA LEU A 27 -2.77 -8.74 5.58
C LEU A 27 -4.03 -9.23 4.87
N THR A 28 -4.92 -9.85 5.60
CA THR A 28 -6.16 -10.39 5.03
C THR A 28 -7.34 -10.21 5.98
N ASN A 29 -8.50 -9.94 5.38
CA ASN A 29 -9.79 -9.92 6.09
C ASN A 29 -10.54 -11.23 5.98
N HIS A 30 -10.03 -12.19 5.21
CA HIS A 30 -10.72 -13.42 4.88
C HIS A 30 -10.15 -14.62 5.64
N GLY A 31 -10.98 -15.23 6.50
CA GLY A 31 -10.60 -16.43 7.26
C GLY A 31 -10.29 -17.66 6.40
N GLU A 32 -10.72 -17.65 5.14
CA GLU A 32 -10.45 -18.74 4.20
C GLU A 32 -9.00 -18.83 3.72
N VAL A 33 -8.22 -17.76 3.87
CA VAL A 33 -6.81 -17.73 3.45
C VAL A 33 -5.98 -18.73 4.24
N GLU A 34 -6.28 -18.94 5.53
CA GLU A 34 -5.51 -19.82 6.40
C GLU A 34 -5.61 -21.29 5.98
N THR A 35 -6.76 -21.73 5.46
CA THR A 35 -6.95 -23.11 5.02
C THR A 35 -6.27 -23.41 3.69
N ARG A 36 -6.03 -22.39 2.86
CA ARG A 36 -5.39 -22.54 1.54
C ARG A 36 -3.88 -22.36 1.57
N LEU A 37 -3.34 -21.76 2.63
CA LEU A 37 -1.92 -21.53 2.79
C LEU A 37 -1.26 -22.60 3.67
N PHE A 38 -1.70 -23.86 3.52
CA PHE A 38 -1.01 -25.00 4.13
C PHE A 38 0.44 -25.03 3.68
N SER A 39 1.37 -25.26 4.60
CA SER A 39 2.81 -25.33 4.33
C SER A 39 3.38 -23.98 3.84
N LEU A 40 3.20 -22.93 4.63
CA LEU A 40 3.84 -21.65 4.36
C LEU A 40 5.35 -21.72 4.57
N PRO A 41 6.15 -21.07 3.71
CA PRO A 41 7.53 -20.78 4.03
C PRO A 41 7.65 -20.04 5.37
N PRO A 42 8.70 -20.25 6.15
CA PRO A 42 8.83 -19.66 7.50
C PRO A 42 8.93 -18.13 7.49
N ASN A 43 9.23 -17.53 6.35
CA ASN A 43 9.32 -16.08 6.17
C ASN A 43 8.01 -15.42 5.71
N ILE A 44 6.87 -16.12 5.78
CA ILE A 44 5.54 -15.54 5.59
C ILE A 44 4.81 -15.52 6.92
N ALA A 45 4.37 -14.33 7.34
CA ALA A 45 3.47 -14.14 8.47
C ALA A 45 2.11 -13.64 7.97
N ILE A 46 1.03 -14.14 8.54
CA ILE A 46 -0.34 -13.72 8.21
C ILE A 46 -0.92 -13.01 9.41
N TYR A 47 -1.44 -11.81 9.19
CA TYR A 47 -2.14 -11.03 10.19
C TYR A 47 -3.58 -10.75 9.76
N ARG A 48 -4.50 -10.95 10.69
CA ARG A 48 -5.89 -10.54 10.55
C ARG A 48 -6.07 -9.15 11.15
N LEU A 49 -6.64 -8.24 10.38
CA LEU A 49 -7.15 -6.96 10.86
C LEU A 49 -6.16 -5.96 11.49
N PRO A 50 -4.86 -6.03 11.39
CA PRO A 50 -4.11 -4.86 11.78
C PRO A 50 -4.40 -3.75 10.79
N ARG A 51 -4.44 -2.55 11.28
CA ARG A 51 -4.46 -1.38 10.42
C ARG A 51 -3.15 -1.37 9.63
N LEU A 52 -3.25 -1.26 8.31
CA LEU A 52 -2.07 -1.16 7.44
C LEU A 52 -1.08 -0.11 7.96
N GLN A 53 -1.58 1.02 8.42
CA GLN A 53 -0.79 2.11 8.99
C GLN A 53 0.15 1.68 10.12
N ALA A 54 -0.26 0.72 10.94
CA ALA A 54 0.57 0.25 12.05
C ALA A 54 1.79 -0.56 11.59
N LEU A 55 1.70 -1.21 10.43
CA LEU A 55 2.75 -2.05 9.88
C LEU A 55 3.66 -1.32 8.87
N LEU A 56 3.18 -0.28 8.22
CA LEU A 56 3.93 0.44 7.19
C LEU A 56 5.31 0.93 7.65
N PRO A 57 5.50 1.44 8.88
CA PRO A 57 6.83 1.85 9.34
C PRO A 57 7.86 0.71 9.40
N LEU A 58 7.39 -0.54 9.41
CA LEU A 58 8.23 -1.74 9.44
C LEU A 58 8.52 -2.32 8.06
N CYS A 59 7.89 -1.76 7.02
CA CYS A 59 7.94 -2.31 5.66
C CYS A 59 8.90 -1.53 4.78
N ASP A 60 9.67 -2.24 3.98
CA ASP A 60 10.51 -1.65 2.93
C ASP A 60 9.72 -1.37 1.66
N MET A 61 8.66 -2.11 1.43
CA MET A 61 7.75 -1.96 0.30
C MET A 61 6.39 -2.58 0.60
N ALA A 62 5.40 -2.21 -0.18
CA ALA A 62 4.06 -2.78 -0.10
C ALA A 62 3.54 -3.20 -1.48
N LEU A 63 2.82 -4.30 -1.52
CA LEU A 63 2.05 -4.74 -2.68
C LEU A 63 0.57 -4.61 -2.30
N ILE A 64 -0.16 -3.79 -3.01
CA ILE A 64 -1.56 -3.47 -2.68
C ILE A 64 -2.50 -3.93 -3.79
N THR A 65 -3.70 -4.32 -3.38
CA THR A 65 -4.75 -4.78 -4.28
C THR A 65 -5.90 -3.79 -4.29
N GLY A 66 -5.74 -2.73 -5.06
CA GLY A 66 -6.79 -1.73 -5.29
C GLY A 66 -7.11 -0.83 -4.11
N GLY A 67 -7.50 0.38 -4.44
CA GLY A 67 -8.04 1.37 -3.51
C GLY A 67 -7.11 2.54 -3.22
N ILE A 68 -7.68 3.73 -3.40
CA ILE A 68 -6.99 5.01 -3.14
C ILE A 68 -6.52 5.13 -1.69
N THR A 69 -7.23 4.50 -0.74
CA THR A 69 -6.91 4.54 0.68
C THR A 69 -5.54 3.93 0.96
N HIS A 70 -5.29 2.72 0.46
CA HIS A 70 -4.01 2.04 0.66
C HIS A 70 -2.86 2.75 -0.06
N TRP A 71 -3.13 3.26 -1.27
CA TRP A 71 -2.18 4.09 -2.00
C TRP A 71 -1.78 5.33 -1.18
N THR A 72 -2.76 6.03 -0.63
CA THR A 72 -2.56 7.22 0.20
C THR A 72 -1.77 6.89 1.46
N GLU A 73 -2.14 5.84 2.16
CA GLU A 73 -1.45 5.39 3.38
C GLU A 73 0.02 5.07 3.12
N CYS A 74 0.32 4.33 2.05
CA CYS A 74 1.69 4.03 1.66
C CYS A 74 2.48 5.28 1.28
N THR A 75 1.86 6.20 0.54
CA THR A 75 2.49 7.46 0.13
C THR A 75 2.87 8.32 1.33
N PHE A 76 1.96 8.51 2.27
CA PHE A 76 2.23 9.30 3.48
C PHE A 76 3.21 8.62 4.45
N ALA A 77 3.27 7.31 4.44
CA ALA A 77 4.26 6.55 5.22
C ALA A 77 5.64 6.48 4.53
N HIS A 78 5.77 6.99 3.31
CA HIS A 78 6.98 6.90 2.47
C HIS A 78 7.42 5.44 2.23
N VAL A 79 6.45 4.57 1.98
CA VAL A 79 6.68 3.17 1.64
C VAL A 79 6.43 2.97 0.14
N PRO A 80 7.44 2.58 -0.64
CA PRO A 80 7.27 2.24 -2.04
C PRO A 80 6.23 1.14 -2.23
N MET A 81 5.38 1.27 -3.24
CA MET A 81 4.30 0.33 -3.46
C MET A 81 4.09 0.01 -4.93
N ALA A 82 3.56 -1.18 -5.18
CA ALA A 82 2.94 -1.56 -6.43
C ALA A 82 1.49 -1.92 -6.20
N GLU A 83 0.64 -1.45 -7.10
CA GLU A 83 -0.79 -1.75 -7.10
C GLU A 83 -1.10 -2.77 -8.19
N PHE A 84 -1.89 -3.76 -7.85
CA PHE A 84 -2.37 -4.76 -8.79
C PHE A 84 -3.88 -4.62 -9.01
N THR A 85 -4.29 -4.60 -10.26
CA THR A 85 -5.71 -4.70 -10.62
C THR A 85 -6.22 -6.11 -10.39
N PRO A 86 -7.55 -6.31 -10.25
CA PRO A 86 -8.11 -7.65 -10.14
C PRO A 86 -7.75 -8.57 -11.31
N GLN A 87 -7.61 -8.03 -12.52
CA GLN A 87 -7.20 -8.79 -13.68
C GLN A 87 -5.73 -9.23 -13.61
N GLU A 88 -4.86 -8.36 -13.15
CA GLU A 88 -3.45 -8.68 -12.93
C GLU A 88 -3.28 -9.77 -11.89
N ILE A 89 -4.01 -9.67 -10.77
CA ILE A 89 -3.96 -10.68 -9.69
C ILE A 89 -4.36 -12.07 -10.19
N LYS A 90 -5.40 -12.16 -11.00
CA LYS A 90 -5.87 -13.44 -11.56
C LYS A 90 -4.82 -14.14 -12.42
N LYS A 91 -3.96 -13.38 -13.05
CA LYS A 91 -2.99 -13.87 -14.05
C LYS A 91 -1.55 -13.71 -13.58
N ILE A 92 -1.32 -13.29 -12.34
CA ILE A 92 0.04 -13.05 -11.88
C ILE A 92 0.85 -14.34 -11.85
N THR A 93 2.04 -14.25 -12.37
CA THR A 93 3.02 -15.35 -12.33
C THR A 93 4.07 -15.07 -11.26
N PRO A 94 4.73 -16.13 -10.73
CA PRO A 94 5.85 -15.93 -9.80
C PRO A 94 6.95 -15.02 -10.36
N VAL A 95 7.24 -15.13 -11.66
CA VAL A 95 8.26 -14.30 -12.33
C VAL A 95 7.85 -12.82 -12.33
N LYS A 96 6.59 -12.52 -12.62
CA LYS A 96 6.08 -11.13 -12.61
C LYS A 96 6.11 -10.54 -11.21
N LEU A 97 5.67 -11.28 -10.21
CA LEU A 97 5.68 -10.84 -8.82
C LEU A 97 7.11 -10.56 -8.35
N ASP A 98 8.02 -11.47 -8.63
CA ASP A 98 9.43 -11.34 -8.25
C ASP A 98 10.09 -10.14 -8.91
N ARG A 99 9.84 -9.92 -10.19
CA ARG A 99 10.33 -8.73 -10.91
C ARG A 99 9.82 -7.44 -10.30
N GLN A 100 8.55 -7.40 -9.93
CA GLN A 100 7.95 -6.22 -9.29
C GLN A 100 8.61 -5.92 -7.93
N ILE A 101 8.88 -6.95 -7.14
CA ILE A 101 9.59 -6.82 -5.86
C ILE A 101 11.00 -6.28 -6.08
N ILE A 102 11.73 -6.85 -7.00
CA ILE A 102 13.11 -6.44 -7.31
C ILE A 102 13.15 -5.00 -7.82
N ASP A 103 12.24 -4.62 -8.70
CA ASP A 103 12.18 -3.26 -9.26
C ASP A 103 11.85 -2.23 -8.18
N LEU A 104 10.91 -2.52 -7.28
CA LEU A 104 10.59 -1.63 -6.16
C LEU A 104 11.78 -1.46 -5.21
N LEU A 105 12.45 -2.53 -4.85
CA LEU A 105 13.61 -2.47 -3.97
C LEU A 105 14.79 -1.74 -4.62
N ALA A 106 15.02 -1.94 -5.91
CA ALA A 106 16.08 -1.26 -6.66
C ALA A 106 15.85 0.25 -6.80
N ASN A 107 14.59 0.68 -6.89
CA ASN A 107 14.21 2.09 -7.03
C ASN A 107 13.69 2.73 -5.75
N ARG A 108 13.87 2.07 -4.62
CA ARG A 108 13.28 2.46 -3.33
C ARG A 108 13.56 3.91 -2.95
N GLU A 109 14.80 4.33 -2.99
CA GLU A 109 15.18 5.70 -2.60
C GLU A 109 14.57 6.76 -3.52
N TYR A 110 14.57 6.52 -4.82
CA TYR A 110 13.93 7.40 -5.79
C TYR A 110 12.43 7.54 -5.56
N ILE A 111 11.74 6.42 -5.31
CA ILE A 111 10.29 6.42 -5.05
C ILE A 111 9.99 7.16 -3.75
N ILE A 112 10.76 6.95 -2.69
CA ILE A 112 10.59 7.64 -1.40
C ILE A 112 10.73 9.16 -1.58
N GLU A 113 11.72 9.62 -2.31
CA GLU A 113 11.88 11.05 -2.61
C GLU A 113 10.68 11.62 -3.36
N ARG A 114 10.15 10.88 -4.33
CA ARG A 114 8.92 11.28 -5.05
C ARG A 114 7.71 11.33 -4.11
N GLN A 115 7.58 10.38 -3.21
CA GLN A 115 6.50 10.36 -2.21
C GLN A 115 6.61 11.56 -1.26
N LYS A 116 7.79 11.91 -0.80
CA LYS A 116 8.04 13.11 0.04
C LYS A 116 7.63 14.39 -0.68
N HIS A 117 7.99 14.55 -1.93
CA HIS A 117 7.57 15.70 -2.74
C HIS A 117 6.05 15.78 -2.88
N LEU A 118 5.41 14.65 -3.10
CA LEU A 118 3.95 14.59 -3.22
C LEU A 118 3.25 14.93 -1.90
N CYS A 119 3.77 14.45 -0.77
CA CYS A 119 3.26 14.81 0.54
C CYS A 119 3.39 16.32 0.82
N ALA A 120 4.54 16.91 0.52
CA ALA A 120 4.76 18.34 0.67
C ALA A 120 3.79 19.17 -0.21
N PHE A 121 3.52 18.73 -1.42
CA PHE A 121 2.53 19.33 -2.30
C PHE A 121 1.13 19.30 -1.68
N PHE A 122 0.69 18.15 -1.18
CA PHE A 122 -0.63 18.01 -0.53
C PHE A 122 -0.75 18.87 0.73
N GLU A 123 0.26 18.96 1.54
CA GLU A 123 0.29 19.85 2.71
C GLU A 123 0.13 21.31 2.32
N SER A 124 0.89 21.76 1.32
CA SER A 124 0.81 23.12 0.79
C SER A 124 -0.58 23.46 0.23
N GLU A 125 -1.19 22.54 -0.52
CA GLU A 125 -2.56 22.72 -1.05
C GLU A 125 -3.60 22.74 0.08
N SER A 126 -3.44 21.92 1.11
CA SER A 126 -4.31 21.92 2.29
C SER A 126 -4.26 23.25 3.03
N GLU A 127 -3.07 23.81 3.26
CA GLU A 127 -2.90 25.13 3.88
C GLU A 127 -3.57 26.23 3.05
N ARG A 128 -3.38 26.22 1.74
CA ARG A 128 -4.02 27.17 0.82
C ARG A 128 -5.54 27.10 0.89
N MET A 129 -6.12 25.91 0.92
CA MET A 129 -7.56 25.71 1.04
C MET A 129 -8.10 26.24 2.38
N ASN A 130 -7.34 26.05 3.46
CA ASN A 130 -7.68 26.58 4.77
C ASN A 130 -7.66 28.12 4.79
N GLU A 131 -6.67 28.75 4.19
CA GLU A 131 -6.59 30.21 4.04
C GLU A 131 -7.80 30.78 3.27
N ILE A 132 -8.19 30.13 2.17
CA ILE A 132 -9.37 30.50 1.41
C ILE A 132 -10.64 30.35 2.23
N ALA A 133 -10.79 29.26 2.97
CA ALA A 133 -11.94 29.04 3.86
C ALA A 133 -12.05 30.11 4.95
N ASP A 134 -10.95 30.46 5.59
CA ASP A 134 -10.89 31.50 6.62
C ASP A 134 -11.26 32.87 6.03
N TRP A 135 -10.75 33.19 4.88
CA TRP A 135 -11.09 34.43 4.18
C TRP A 135 -12.59 34.51 3.87
N LEU A 136 -13.20 33.44 3.37
CA LEU A 136 -14.63 33.37 3.08
C LEU A 136 -15.48 33.53 4.35
N ILE A 137 -15.11 32.85 5.42
CA ILE A 137 -15.82 32.92 6.72
C ILE A 137 -15.79 34.36 7.24
N ASN A 138 -14.65 35.00 7.22
CA ASN A 138 -14.51 36.39 7.69
C ASN A 138 -15.34 37.37 6.86
N ARG A 139 -15.40 37.16 5.56
CA ARG A 139 -16.19 37.99 4.65
C ARG A 139 -17.69 37.86 4.87
N VAL A 140 -18.18 36.66 5.18
CA VAL A 140 -19.57 36.39 5.54
C VAL A 140 -19.92 37.05 6.87
N LYS A 141 -19.04 36.98 7.89
CA LYS A 141 -19.23 37.63 9.18
C LYS A 141 -19.32 39.15 9.07
N GLN A 142 -18.47 39.78 8.25
CA GLN A 142 -18.51 41.22 8.00
C GLN A 142 -19.84 41.66 7.37
N LYS A 143 -20.39 40.91 6.43
CA LYS A 143 -21.69 41.19 5.78
C LYS A 143 -22.86 41.07 6.78
N ARG A 144 -22.78 40.20 7.76
CA ARG A 144 -23.83 40.04 8.77
C ARG A 144 -23.85 41.17 9.84
N GLN A 145 -22.78 41.92 9.95
CA GLN A 145 -22.69 43.08 10.88
C GLN A 145 -23.20 44.39 10.26
N LEU A 146 -23.53 44.36 8.98
CA LEU A 146 -24.17 45.51 8.27
C LEU A 146 -25.68 45.34 8.26
#